data_cbca706934043b86489e792ffc5569ed
#
_entry.id   cbca706934043b86489e792ffc5569ed
#
_cell.length_a   1.000
_cell.length_b   1.000
_cell.length_c   1.000
_cell.angle_alpha   90.00
_cell.angle_beta   90.00
_cell.angle_gamma   90.00
#
_symmetry.space_group_name_H-M   'P 1'
#
loop_
_entity.id
_entity.type
_entity.pdbx_description
1 polymer ?
#
loop_
_entity_poly.entity_id
_entity_poly.type
_entity_poly.pdbx_seq_one_letter_code
_entity_poly.pdbx_strand_id
1 'polypeptide(L)'
;MVSGVGLSGQPLFRRPDKRRGRGRERDWILWGVPLAMVAVAGLLIASTQRQADYADWYHHWITAGVGVGIALLLARLSLLRLRPLLIPVYGLTVISLVAVRMIGTTALGAQRWISIGGVHVQPSEFAKLAAILLLAAVLDRHPVERPVDLLRPLGVISLPWVLVFIQPDLGTSLVFGALLLTMLYWSGMPFEWLVLLLSPLITALLAGLFPWGLAAWIPFTLGIAYRSLPWKKVALTLVLAVQSAAALVTPWLWANGLQDYQRDRLVLFLDPTKDPLGGGYHLLQSTVGIGSGGLFGTGLLQGQLTKLRFIPEQHTDFIFSALGEELGFVGTILVVVGFALLMGRMLQVAGKARTDFESLVVIGVATMLMFQVVVNIFMTIG
;
A
#
# COMPACT_ATOMS: atom_id res chain seq x y z
N MET A 1 26.84 8.50 34.45
CA MET A 1 25.48 8.58 34.97
C MET A 1 24.92 9.93 34.59
N VAL A 2 24.12 10.02 33.54
CA VAL A 2 23.24 11.15 33.27
C VAL A 2 21.98 10.55 32.69
N SER A 3 20.94 10.48 33.51
CA SER A 3 19.60 10.10 33.16
C SER A 3 18.97 11.19 32.32
N GLY A 4 18.92 11.01 31.01
CA GLY A 4 18.12 11.83 30.12
C GLY A 4 16.68 11.33 30.15
N VAL A 5 15.81 12.02 30.86
CA VAL A 5 14.35 11.85 30.81
C VAL A 5 13.90 12.31 29.43
N GLY A 6 13.71 11.35 28.49
CA GLY A 6 13.01 11.57 27.25
C GLY A 6 11.51 11.57 27.50
N LEU A 7 10.81 12.58 27.04
CA LEU A 7 9.35 12.63 27.02
C LEU A 7 8.81 11.41 26.25
N SER A 8 8.04 10.57 27.00
CA SER A 8 7.21 9.46 26.52
C SER A 8 7.89 8.31 25.76
N GLY A 9 8.85 7.65 26.37
CA GLY A 9 9.27 6.29 25.98
C GLY A 9 8.33 5.17 26.48
N GLN A 10 7.03 5.37 26.48
CA GLN A 10 6.08 4.27 26.68
C GLN A 10 5.54 3.85 25.31
N PRO A 11 5.61 2.54 24.95
CA PRO A 11 4.91 2.09 23.76
C PRO A 11 3.43 2.44 23.89
N LEU A 12 2.85 3.02 22.87
CA LEU A 12 1.45 3.48 22.80
C LEU A 12 0.44 2.38 23.17
N PHE A 13 0.88 1.13 23.22
CA PHE A 13 0.09 -0.01 23.67
C PHE A 13 0.85 -0.77 24.75
N ARG A 14 0.50 -0.51 26.00
CA ARG A 14 0.92 -1.33 27.14
C ARG A 14 0.39 -2.75 26.91
N ARG A 15 1.27 -3.72 26.70
CA ARG A 15 0.88 -5.13 26.47
C ARG A 15 0.10 -5.64 27.68
N PRO A 16 -1.12 -6.14 27.51
CA PRO A 16 -1.81 -6.83 28.58
C PRO A 16 -1.05 -8.11 28.94
N ASP A 17 -1.04 -8.42 30.22
CA ASP A 17 -0.39 -9.59 30.82
C ASP A 17 -0.76 -10.89 30.06
N LYS A 18 0.25 -11.68 29.69
CA LYS A 18 0.20 -12.83 28.77
C LYS A 18 -0.59 -14.05 29.23
N ARG A 19 -1.50 -13.92 30.20
CA ARG A 19 -2.26 -15.04 30.76
C ARG A 19 -3.74 -14.91 30.48
N ARG A 20 -4.18 -15.38 29.30
CA ARG A 20 -5.50 -16.02 29.11
C ARG A 20 -5.55 -16.64 27.72
N GLY A 21 -5.34 -17.94 27.63
CA GLY A 21 -5.71 -18.75 26.49
C GLY A 21 -7.24 -18.72 26.33
N ARG A 22 -7.74 -17.75 25.53
CA ARG A 22 -9.09 -17.86 24.97
C ARG A 22 -9.02 -18.81 23.78
N GLY A 23 -9.91 -19.77 23.77
CA GLY A 23 -10.05 -20.74 22.72
C GLY A 23 -10.10 -20.08 21.33
N ARG A 24 -9.88 -20.87 20.31
CA ARG A 24 -9.87 -20.55 18.87
C ARG A 24 -11.27 -20.09 18.41
N GLU A 25 -11.78 -18.98 18.99
CA GLU A 25 -13.02 -18.36 18.53
C GLU A 25 -12.79 -17.84 17.12
N ARG A 26 -13.65 -18.27 16.19
CA ARG A 26 -13.63 -17.76 14.83
C ARG A 26 -13.96 -16.27 14.87
N ASP A 27 -13.06 -15.47 14.32
CA ASP A 27 -13.26 -14.04 14.22
C ASP A 27 -14.16 -13.71 13.02
N TRP A 28 -15.45 -13.54 13.32
CA TRP A 28 -16.45 -13.31 12.29
C TRP A 28 -16.21 -12.04 11.46
N ILE A 29 -15.55 -11.02 12.04
CA ILE A 29 -15.23 -9.80 11.31
C ILE A 29 -14.13 -10.08 10.29
N LEU A 30 -13.05 -10.79 10.69
CA LEU A 30 -11.94 -11.13 9.79
C LEU A 30 -12.33 -12.09 8.65
N TRP A 31 -13.39 -12.85 8.80
CA TRP A 31 -13.89 -13.74 7.75
C TRP A 31 -15.10 -13.14 7.01
N GLY A 32 -16.06 -12.61 7.74
CA GLY A 32 -17.34 -12.15 7.18
C GLY A 32 -17.18 -10.92 6.31
N VAL A 33 -16.41 -9.91 6.77
CA VAL A 33 -16.24 -8.67 6.00
C VAL A 33 -15.53 -8.92 4.66
N PRO A 34 -14.37 -9.60 4.58
CA PRO A 34 -13.75 -9.88 3.29
C PRO A 34 -14.63 -10.73 2.37
N LEU A 35 -15.33 -11.74 2.90
CA LEU A 35 -16.23 -12.56 2.09
C LEU A 35 -17.41 -11.75 1.54
N ALA A 36 -17.99 -10.87 2.34
CA ALA A 36 -19.05 -9.96 1.89
C ALA A 36 -18.54 -9.01 0.78
N MET A 37 -17.32 -8.46 0.94
CA MET A 37 -16.71 -7.59 -0.08
C MET A 37 -16.43 -8.35 -1.38
N VAL A 38 -15.92 -9.59 -1.29
CA VAL A 38 -15.71 -10.46 -2.47
C VAL A 38 -17.05 -10.75 -3.17
N ALA A 39 -18.12 -10.97 -2.41
CA ALA A 39 -19.45 -11.18 -2.99
C ALA A 39 -19.98 -9.94 -3.70
N VAL A 40 -19.87 -8.77 -3.09
CA VAL A 40 -20.26 -7.49 -3.72
C VAL A 40 -19.43 -7.24 -4.98
N ALA A 41 -18.10 -7.44 -4.92
CA ALA A 41 -17.23 -7.29 -6.08
C ALA A 41 -17.64 -8.24 -7.20
N GLY A 42 -17.97 -9.51 -6.91
CA GLY A 42 -18.42 -10.47 -7.91
C GLY A 42 -19.72 -10.06 -8.61
N LEU A 43 -20.66 -9.45 -7.87
CA LEU A 43 -21.90 -8.91 -8.44
C LEU A 43 -21.62 -7.70 -9.36
N LEU A 44 -20.74 -6.79 -8.92
CA LEU A 44 -20.36 -5.62 -9.72
C LEU A 44 -19.59 -6.04 -10.99
N ILE A 45 -18.66 -6.99 -10.88
CA ILE A 45 -17.95 -7.53 -12.05
C ILE A 45 -18.94 -8.15 -13.04
N ALA A 46 -19.93 -8.90 -12.57
CA ALA A 46 -20.98 -9.44 -13.44
C ALA A 46 -21.81 -8.33 -14.10
N SER A 47 -22.00 -7.20 -13.45
CA SER A 47 -22.69 -6.04 -14.02
C SER A 47 -21.88 -5.38 -15.12
N THR A 48 -20.59 -5.16 -14.91
CA THR A 48 -19.69 -4.53 -15.90
C THR A 48 -19.51 -5.36 -17.16
N GLN A 49 -19.78 -6.68 -17.10
CA GLN A 49 -19.57 -7.64 -18.19
C GLN A 49 -20.78 -7.94 -19.04
N ARG A 50 -21.96 -7.50 -18.65
CA ARG A 50 -23.24 -7.91 -19.24
C ARG A 50 -23.37 -7.74 -20.76
N GLN A 51 -22.48 -7.00 -21.41
CA GLN A 51 -22.48 -6.75 -22.85
C GLN A 51 -21.14 -7.09 -23.53
N ALA A 52 -20.28 -7.84 -22.88
CA ALA A 52 -18.93 -8.08 -23.39
C ALA A 52 -18.31 -9.39 -22.93
N ASP A 53 -17.76 -10.10 -23.89
CA ASP A 53 -17.11 -11.40 -23.73
C ASP A 53 -15.69 -11.38 -23.14
N TYR A 54 -15.18 -10.24 -22.61
CA TYR A 54 -13.74 -10.16 -22.32
C TYR A 54 -13.36 -10.29 -20.85
N ALA A 55 -14.30 -10.24 -19.92
CA ALA A 55 -13.98 -10.48 -18.51
C ALA A 55 -14.94 -11.54 -17.96
N ASP A 56 -14.44 -12.70 -17.79
CA ASP A 56 -15.23 -13.84 -17.33
C ASP A 56 -15.54 -13.72 -15.84
N TRP A 57 -16.74 -13.26 -15.49
CA TRP A 57 -17.19 -13.09 -14.10
C TRP A 57 -17.03 -14.36 -13.26
N TYR A 58 -17.08 -15.55 -13.86
CA TYR A 58 -16.85 -16.82 -13.18
C TYR A 58 -15.41 -17.00 -12.72
N HIS A 59 -14.42 -16.42 -13.41
CA HIS A 59 -13.02 -16.42 -12.96
C HIS A 59 -12.86 -15.75 -11.61
N HIS A 60 -13.62 -14.69 -11.32
CA HIS A 60 -13.63 -14.06 -10.00
C HIS A 60 -14.04 -15.05 -8.91
N TRP A 61 -15.12 -15.83 -9.13
CA TRP A 61 -15.60 -16.79 -8.15
C TRP A 61 -14.67 -17.99 -7.97
N ILE A 62 -14.07 -18.48 -9.05
CA ILE A 62 -13.04 -19.53 -9.00
C ILE A 62 -11.86 -19.05 -8.17
N THR A 63 -11.32 -17.86 -8.47
CA THR A 63 -10.19 -17.27 -7.76
C THR A 63 -10.53 -17.00 -6.29
N ALA A 64 -11.74 -16.53 -5.99
CA ALA A 64 -12.22 -16.36 -4.64
C ALA A 64 -12.28 -17.70 -3.88
N GLY A 65 -12.79 -18.75 -4.51
CA GLY A 65 -12.84 -20.09 -3.92
C GLY A 65 -11.45 -20.65 -3.61
N VAL A 66 -10.50 -20.50 -4.55
CA VAL A 66 -9.09 -20.86 -4.35
C VAL A 66 -8.49 -20.05 -3.21
N GLY A 67 -8.73 -18.72 -3.18
CA GLY A 67 -8.25 -17.84 -2.12
C GLY A 67 -8.77 -18.23 -0.73
N VAL A 68 -10.05 -18.53 -0.61
CA VAL A 68 -10.63 -19.04 0.64
C VAL A 68 -10.00 -20.38 1.05
N GLY A 69 -9.78 -21.29 0.10
CA GLY A 69 -9.09 -22.57 0.34
C GLY A 69 -7.69 -22.36 0.92
N ILE A 70 -6.90 -21.49 0.28
CA ILE A 70 -5.55 -21.12 0.76
C ILE A 70 -5.62 -20.48 2.14
N ALA A 71 -6.56 -19.56 2.39
CA ALA A 71 -6.73 -18.92 3.69
C ALA A 71 -7.05 -19.92 4.81
N LEU A 72 -7.91 -20.91 4.54
CA LEU A 72 -8.22 -21.99 5.49
C LEU A 72 -7.01 -22.87 5.77
N LEU A 73 -6.18 -23.17 4.78
CA LEU A 73 -4.93 -23.90 4.94
C LEU A 73 -3.93 -23.11 5.79
N LEU A 74 -3.69 -21.84 5.44
CA LEU A 74 -2.79 -20.96 6.18
C LEU A 74 -3.24 -20.72 7.62
N ALA A 75 -4.55 -20.63 7.86
CA ALA A 75 -5.10 -20.49 9.21
C ALA A 75 -4.81 -21.71 10.13
N ARG A 76 -4.44 -22.85 9.56
CA ARG A 76 -4.02 -24.04 10.32
C ARG A 76 -2.52 -24.05 10.64
N LEU A 77 -1.73 -23.28 9.92
CA LEU A 77 -0.27 -23.19 10.10
C LEU A 77 0.08 -22.20 11.20
N SER A 78 1.15 -22.47 11.93
CA SER A 78 1.73 -21.48 12.84
C SER A 78 2.78 -20.66 12.09
N LEU A 79 2.65 -19.33 12.08
CA LEU A 79 3.59 -18.41 11.45
C LEU A 79 5.04 -18.62 11.92
N LEU A 80 5.21 -19.03 13.18
CA LEU A 80 6.54 -19.32 13.76
C LEU A 80 7.25 -20.49 13.07
N ARG A 81 6.52 -21.47 12.56
CA ARG A 81 7.10 -22.60 11.80
C ARG A 81 7.59 -22.20 10.42
N LEU A 82 7.09 -21.09 9.88
CA LEU A 82 7.49 -20.58 8.57
C LEU A 82 8.79 -19.75 8.63
N ARG A 83 9.28 -19.39 9.83
CA ARG A 83 10.50 -18.57 9.99
C ARG A 83 11.72 -19.06 9.20
N PRO A 84 12.09 -20.35 9.18
CA PRO A 84 13.24 -20.81 8.41
C PRO A 84 13.07 -20.67 6.89
N LEU A 85 11.83 -20.61 6.41
CA LEU A 85 11.52 -20.46 4.98
C LEU A 85 11.47 -19.01 4.51
N LEU A 86 11.54 -18.01 5.40
CA LEU A 86 11.36 -16.61 5.03
C LEU A 86 12.45 -16.12 4.08
N ILE A 87 13.71 -16.46 4.32
CA ILE A 87 14.83 -16.06 3.46
C ILE A 87 14.72 -16.72 2.08
N PRO A 88 14.55 -18.04 1.93
CA PRO A 88 14.38 -18.65 0.62
C PRO A 88 13.12 -18.16 -0.12
N VAL A 89 12.00 -17.95 0.57
CA VAL A 89 10.78 -17.39 -0.05
C VAL A 89 11.03 -15.97 -0.55
N TYR A 90 11.66 -15.12 0.26
CA TYR A 90 12.05 -13.78 -0.15
C TYR A 90 13.00 -13.80 -1.34
N GLY A 91 14.04 -14.64 -1.30
CA GLY A 91 14.98 -14.80 -2.42
C GLY A 91 14.27 -15.23 -3.71
N LEU A 92 13.33 -16.17 -3.62
CA LEU A 92 12.53 -16.60 -4.76
C LEU A 92 11.69 -15.45 -5.34
N THR A 93 11.06 -14.63 -4.50
CA THR A 93 10.29 -13.47 -4.98
C THR A 93 11.20 -12.41 -5.63
N VAL A 94 12.39 -12.17 -5.11
CA VAL A 94 13.38 -11.28 -5.73
C VAL A 94 13.82 -11.82 -7.09
N ILE A 95 14.11 -13.12 -7.19
CA ILE A 95 14.45 -13.76 -8.46
C ILE A 95 13.29 -13.63 -9.46
N SER A 96 12.04 -13.83 -9.02
CA SER A 96 10.87 -13.68 -9.88
C SER A 96 10.65 -12.25 -10.36
N LEU A 97 10.97 -11.24 -9.53
CA LEU A 97 10.96 -9.83 -9.94
C LEU A 97 12.01 -9.52 -11.02
N VAL A 98 13.19 -10.14 -10.92
CA VAL A 98 14.20 -10.01 -11.98
C VAL A 98 13.76 -10.77 -13.25
N ALA A 99 13.24 -11.96 -13.07
CA ALA A 99 12.79 -12.81 -14.20
C ALA A 99 11.66 -12.15 -15.01
N VAL A 100 10.70 -11.46 -14.36
CA VAL A 100 9.59 -10.80 -15.08
C VAL A 100 10.10 -9.75 -16.07
N ARG A 101 11.24 -9.13 -15.81
CA ARG A 101 11.85 -8.16 -16.74
C ARG A 101 12.41 -8.85 -18.00
N MET A 102 12.76 -10.14 -17.91
CA MET A 102 13.34 -10.89 -19.01
C MET A 102 12.29 -11.65 -19.81
N ILE A 103 11.32 -12.25 -19.15
CA ILE A 103 10.33 -13.16 -19.74
C ILE A 103 8.89 -12.70 -19.56
N GLY A 104 8.67 -11.51 -18.95
CA GLY A 104 7.33 -11.00 -18.69
C GLY A 104 6.58 -10.60 -19.96
N THR A 105 5.26 -10.74 -19.91
CA THR A 105 4.35 -10.23 -20.95
C THR A 105 4.11 -8.75 -20.75
N THR A 106 4.18 -7.97 -21.83
CA THR A 106 3.81 -6.55 -21.83
C THR A 106 2.30 -6.41 -21.85
N ALA A 107 1.74 -5.86 -20.78
CA ALA A 107 0.36 -5.43 -20.75
C ALA A 107 0.33 -3.93 -20.39
N LEU A 108 -0.47 -3.14 -21.12
CA LEU A 108 -0.62 -1.70 -20.93
C LEU A 108 0.73 -0.93 -20.88
N GLY A 109 1.69 -1.35 -21.71
CA GLY A 109 3.00 -0.69 -21.84
C GLY A 109 4.04 -1.00 -20.76
N ALA A 110 3.77 -1.96 -19.85
CA ALA A 110 4.72 -2.38 -18.83
C ALA A 110 4.83 -3.90 -18.72
N GLN A 111 6.05 -4.41 -18.51
CA GLN A 111 6.31 -5.83 -18.26
C GLN A 111 6.22 -6.13 -16.77
N ARG A 112 5.06 -6.57 -16.29
CA ARG A 112 4.79 -6.81 -14.87
C ARG A 112 4.23 -8.18 -14.56
N TRP A 113 3.82 -8.93 -15.60
CA TRP A 113 3.08 -10.17 -15.49
C TRP A 113 3.87 -11.33 -16.09
N ILE A 114 3.79 -12.49 -15.46
CA ILE A 114 4.25 -13.77 -16.03
C ILE A 114 2.99 -14.57 -16.36
N SER A 115 2.84 -14.95 -17.62
CA SER A 115 1.73 -15.80 -18.06
C SER A 115 2.13 -17.27 -17.94
N ILE A 116 1.41 -18.02 -17.12
CA ILE A 116 1.62 -19.47 -16.91
C ILE A 116 0.30 -20.18 -17.20
N GLY A 117 0.23 -20.89 -18.31
CA GLY A 117 -0.97 -21.67 -18.65
C GLY A 117 -2.26 -20.84 -18.77
N GLY A 118 -2.16 -19.59 -19.24
CA GLY A 118 -3.31 -18.67 -19.35
C GLY A 118 -3.62 -17.87 -18.07
N VAL A 119 -2.94 -18.15 -16.97
CA VAL A 119 -3.07 -17.37 -15.73
C VAL A 119 -1.95 -16.32 -15.67
N HIS A 120 -2.33 -15.08 -15.44
CA HIS A 120 -1.39 -13.96 -15.26
C HIS A 120 -1.02 -13.81 -13.78
N VAL A 121 0.26 -13.99 -13.48
CA VAL A 121 0.80 -13.87 -12.12
C VAL A 121 1.69 -12.63 -12.06
N GLN A 122 1.45 -11.77 -11.07
CA GLN A 122 2.26 -10.58 -10.83
C GLN A 122 3.23 -10.85 -9.66
N PRO A 123 4.54 -10.96 -9.90
CA PRO A 123 5.52 -11.28 -8.86
C PRO A 123 5.60 -10.25 -7.73
N SER A 124 5.31 -8.97 -8.01
CA SER A 124 5.34 -7.90 -7.00
C SER A 124 4.28 -8.10 -5.90
N GLU A 125 3.16 -8.77 -6.18
CA GLU A 125 2.15 -9.09 -5.16
C GLU A 125 2.71 -10.05 -4.10
N PHE A 126 3.42 -11.09 -4.54
CA PHE A 126 4.10 -12.03 -3.63
C PHE A 126 5.29 -11.39 -2.94
N ALA A 127 6.02 -10.50 -3.61
CA ALA A 127 7.15 -9.80 -3.04
C ALA A 127 6.73 -8.89 -1.87
N LYS A 128 5.56 -8.24 -1.91
CA LYS A 128 5.01 -7.48 -0.79
C LYS A 128 4.82 -8.38 0.44
N LEU A 129 4.20 -9.54 0.27
CA LEU A 129 3.98 -10.48 1.37
C LEU A 129 5.29 -11.04 1.93
N ALA A 130 6.23 -11.42 1.07
CA ALA A 130 7.55 -11.89 1.48
C ALA A 130 8.34 -10.81 2.22
N ALA A 131 8.27 -9.56 1.75
CA ALA A 131 8.88 -8.40 2.41
C ALA A 131 8.27 -8.15 3.79
N ILE A 132 6.94 -8.21 3.94
CA ILE A 132 6.26 -8.09 5.24
C ILE A 132 6.79 -9.14 6.22
N LEU A 133 6.82 -10.40 5.79
CA LEU A 133 7.25 -11.51 6.64
C LEU A 133 8.72 -11.39 7.06
N LEU A 134 9.61 -11.09 6.12
CA LEU A 134 11.03 -10.95 6.40
C LEU A 134 11.31 -9.71 7.24
N LEU A 135 10.69 -8.57 6.93
CA LEU A 135 10.80 -7.34 7.70
C LEU A 135 10.32 -7.53 9.14
N ALA A 136 9.18 -8.21 9.34
CA ALA A 136 8.69 -8.56 10.67
C ALA A 136 9.68 -9.42 11.45
N ALA A 137 10.32 -10.40 10.80
CA ALA A 137 11.32 -11.24 11.43
C ALA A 137 12.61 -10.47 11.79
N VAL A 138 13.01 -9.51 10.97
CA VAL A 138 14.18 -8.65 11.23
C VAL A 138 13.90 -7.72 12.40
N LEU A 139 12.75 -7.04 12.41
CA LEU A 139 12.37 -6.11 13.48
C LEU A 139 12.11 -6.81 14.82
N ASP A 140 11.57 -8.04 14.81
CA ASP A 140 11.36 -8.85 16.00
C ASP A 140 12.70 -9.27 16.67
N ARG A 141 13.73 -9.57 15.85
CA ARG A 141 15.05 -9.98 16.37
C ARG A 141 15.96 -8.80 16.70
N HIS A 142 15.83 -7.72 15.95
CA HIS A 142 16.70 -6.55 16.00
C HIS A 142 15.86 -5.29 16.01
N PRO A 143 15.28 -4.89 17.16
CA PRO A 143 14.56 -3.63 17.27
C PRO A 143 15.46 -2.46 16.94
N VAL A 144 14.88 -1.39 16.40
CA VAL A 144 15.61 -0.19 15.99
C VAL A 144 15.80 0.72 17.21
N GLU A 145 16.96 0.61 17.84
CA GLU A 145 17.33 1.45 18.99
C GLU A 145 18.26 2.60 18.59
N ARG A 146 19.05 2.40 17.52
CA ARG A 146 20.01 3.37 16.99
C ARG A 146 19.75 3.64 15.51
N PRO A 147 20.12 4.82 14.99
CA PRO A 147 19.95 5.11 13.55
C PRO A 147 20.62 4.10 12.62
N VAL A 148 21.73 3.50 13.04
CA VAL A 148 22.44 2.47 12.26
C VAL A 148 21.61 1.18 12.12
N ASP A 149 20.75 0.85 13.08
CA ASP A 149 19.90 -0.34 13.04
C ASP A 149 18.88 -0.27 11.90
N LEU A 150 18.59 0.93 11.38
CA LEU A 150 17.75 1.15 10.20
C LEU A 150 18.30 0.51 8.93
N LEU A 151 19.61 0.27 8.84
CA LEU A 151 20.21 -0.34 7.66
C LEU A 151 19.63 -1.73 7.34
N ARG A 152 19.26 -2.50 8.37
CA ARG A 152 18.69 -3.84 8.20
C ARG A 152 17.29 -3.82 7.57
N PRO A 153 16.29 -3.10 8.14
CA PRO A 153 14.97 -3.00 7.54
C PRO A 153 14.99 -2.30 6.18
N LEU A 154 15.85 -1.28 6.00
CA LEU A 154 16.05 -0.65 4.71
C LEU A 154 16.61 -1.63 3.68
N GLY A 155 17.59 -2.47 4.03
CA GLY A 155 18.15 -3.49 3.14
C GLY A 155 17.11 -4.52 2.69
N VAL A 156 16.19 -4.91 3.59
CA VAL A 156 15.10 -5.83 3.25
C VAL A 156 14.10 -5.20 2.27
N ILE A 157 13.73 -3.95 2.50
CA ILE A 157 12.70 -3.29 1.69
C ILE A 157 13.25 -2.72 0.38
N SER A 158 14.47 -2.17 0.39
CA SER A 158 15.02 -1.45 -0.77
C SER A 158 15.16 -2.35 -2.00
N LEU A 159 15.54 -3.63 -1.83
CA LEU A 159 15.77 -4.52 -2.95
C LEU A 159 14.51 -4.77 -3.79
N PRO A 160 13.38 -5.29 -3.24
CA PRO A 160 12.15 -5.41 -4.02
C PRO A 160 11.58 -4.05 -4.42
N TRP A 161 11.72 -3.01 -3.59
CA TRP A 161 11.24 -1.67 -3.90
C TRP A 161 11.88 -1.12 -5.17
N VAL A 162 13.22 -1.14 -5.27
CA VAL A 162 13.94 -0.67 -6.44
C VAL A 162 13.59 -1.50 -7.68
N LEU A 163 13.50 -2.83 -7.56
CA LEU A 163 13.13 -3.70 -8.68
C LEU A 163 11.73 -3.37 -9.21
N VAL A 164 10.75 -3.16 -8.35
CA VAL A 164 9.38 -2.79 -8.73
C VAL A 164 9.32 -1.37 -9.31
N PHE A 165 10.08 -0.43 -8.74
CA PHE A 165 10.17 0.93 -9.26
C PHE A 165 10.73 0.97 -10.69
N ILE A 166 11.74 0.15 -10.99
CA ILE A 166 12.32 0.02 -12.34
C ILE A 166 11.33 -0.63 -13.33
N GLN A 167 10.32 -1.38 -12.88
CA GLN A 167 9.24 -1.95 -13.69
C GLN A 167 8.10 -0.96 -13.99
N PRO A 168 8.32 0.33 -13.98
CA PRO A 168 7.46 1.52 -13.85
C PRO A 168 6.12 1.28 -13.13
N ASP A 169 6.15 0.60 -11.98
CA ASP A 169 4.98 0.36 -11.13
C ASP A 169 5.02 1.26 -9.88
N LEU A 170 4.63 2.52 -10.07
CA LEU A 170 4.63 3.52 -8.99
C LEU A 170 3.68 3.13 -7.85
N GLY A 171 2.47 2.66 -8.18
CA GLY A 171 1.46 2.30 -7.17
C GLY A 171 1.96 1.22 -6.22
N THR A 172 2.44 0.10 -6.78
CA THR A 172 3.01 -0.99 -5.98
C THR A 172 4.29 -0.57 -5.26
N SER A 173 5.12 0.27 -5.88
CA SER A 173 6.35 0.75 -5.27
C SER A 173 6.09 1.59 -4.00
N LEU A 174 5.07 2.44 -4.00
CA LEU A 174 4.69 3.23 -2.82
C LEU A 174 4.23 2.36 -1.64
N VAL A 175 3.67 1.18 -1.90
CA VAL A 175 3.30 0.21 -0.85
C VAL A 175 4.51 -0.18 -0.02
N PHE A 176 5.68 -0.42 -0.63
CA PHE A 176 6.90 -0.78 0.11
C PHE A 176 7.35 0.35 1.04
N GLY A 177 7.20 1.61 0.62
CA GLY A 177 7.46 2.77 1.47
C GLY A 177 6.50 2.82 2.67
N ALA A 178 5.20 2.64 2.43
CA ALA A 178 4.19 2.60 3.49
C ALA A 178 4.44 1.45 4.48
N LEU A 179 4.78 0.25 3.98
CA LEU A 179 5.14 -0.91 4.81
C LEU A 179 6.32 -0.62 5.72
N LEU A 180 7.40 -0.04 5.16
CA LEU A 180 8.58 0.31 5.94
C LEU A 180 8.22 1.26 7.09
N LEU A 181 7.58 2.38 6.78
CA LEU A 181 7.25 3.41 7.76
C LEU A 181 6.33 2.88 8.86
N THR A 182 5.27 2.18 8.48
CA THR A 182 4.27 1.70 9.44
C THR A 182 4.82 0.59 10.35
N MET A 183 5.58 -0.35 9.78
CA MET A 183 6.17 -1.43 10.57
C MET A 183 7.30 -0.94 11.48
N LEU A 184 8.10 0.05 11.05
CA LEU A 184 9.09 0.72 11.89
C LEU A 184 8.41 1.45 13.06
N TYR A 185 7.35 2.20 12.78
CA TYR A 185 6.57 2.88 13.82
C TYR A 185 6.00 1.88 14.84
N TRP A 186 5.39 0.81 14.37
CA TRP A 186 4.81 -0.21 15.24
C TRP A 186 5.86 -0.98 16.05
N SER A 187 7.07 -1.12 15.54
CA SER A 187 8.19 -1.74 16.26
C SER A 187 8.74 -0.88 17.39
N GLY A 188 8.27 0.37 17.53
CA GLY A 188 8.65 1.29 18.60
C GLY A 188 9.66 2.36 18.18
N MET A 189 9.91 2.54 16.88
CA MET A 189 10.77 3.63 16.42
C MET A 189 10.16 5.01 16.74
N PRO A 190 10.96 5.97 17.25
CA PRO A 190 10.48 7.32 17.52
C PRO A 190 9.86 7.98 16.28
N PHE A 191 8.75 8.68 16.48
CA PHE A 191 8.04 9.37 15.38
C PHE A 191 8.91 10.40 14.67
N GLU A 192 9.78 11.06 15.41
CA GLU A 192 10.75 12.03 14.88
C GLU A 192 11.65 11.42 13.79
N TRP A 193 12.07 10.16 13.96
CA TRP A 193 12.89 9.47 12.97
C TRP A 193 12.10 9.09 11.71
N LEU A 194 10.80 8.80 11.87
CA LEU A 194 9.91 8.58 10.72
C LEU A 194 9.77 9.86 9.89
N VAL A 195 9.59 11.01 10.57
CA VAL A 195 9.55 12.32 9.89
C VAL A 195 10.85 12.58 9.15
N LEU A 196 12.01 12.28 9.75
CA LEU A 196 13.31 12.43 9.09
C LEU A 196 13.48 11.47 7.90
N LEU A 197 13.00 10.23 8.02
CA LEU A 197 13.05 9.25 6.94
C LEU A 197 12.17 9.64 5.75
N LEU A 198 11.01 10.23 6.03
CA LEU A 198 10.08 10.73 5.01
C LEU A 198 10.49 12.10 4.44
N SER A 199 11.33 12.83 5.15
CA SER A 199 11.65 14.22 4.84
C SER A 199 12.25 14.46 3.46
N PRO A 200 13.09 13.58 2.85
CA PRO A 200 13.60 13.80 1.50
C PRO A 200 12.48 13.81 0.44
N LEU A 201 11.46 12.96 0.62
CA LEU A 201 10.30 12.94 -0.27
C LEU A 201 9.49 14.22 -0.16
N ILE A 202 9.24 14.69 1.07
CA ILE A 202 8.52 15.96 1.29
C ILE A 202 9.33 17.12 0.72
N THR A 203 10.66 17.11 0.89
CA THR A 203 11.55 18.13 0.28
C THR A 203 11.47 18.11 -1.24
N ALA A 204 11.45 16.93 -1.85
CA ALA A 204 11.29 16.79 -3.30
C ALA A 204 9.94 17.37 -3.77
N LEU A 205 8.84 17.04 -3.09
CA LEU A 205 7.52 17.59 -3.40
C LEU A 205 7.48 19.11 -3.26
N LEU A 206 8.03 19.65 -2.16
CA LEU A 206 8.09 21.09 -1.95
C LEU A 206 8.97 21.78 -3.01
N ALA A 207 10.10 21.20 -3.38
CA ALA A 207 10.98 21.75 -4.41
C ALA A 207 10.30 21.84 -5.78
N GLY A 208 9.41 20.86 -6.09
CA GLY A 208 8.67 20.85 -7.36
C GLY A 208 7.42 21.72 -7.36
N LEU A 209 6.64 21.71 -6.26
CA LEU A 209 5.32 22.33 -6.20
C LEU A 209 5.30 23.67 -5.49
N PHE A 210 6.07 23.82 -4.42
CA PHE A 210 6.06 25.02 -3.57
C PHE A 210 7.44 25.31 -2.96
N PRO A 211 8.40 25.79 -3.76
CA PRO A 211 9.81 25.98 -3.33
C PRO A 211 9.99 26.84 -2.07
N TRP A 212 9.13 27.84 -1.86
CA TRP A 212 9.18 28.71 -0.68
C TRP A 212 8.94 27.94 0.64
N GLY A 213 8.22 26.82 0.59
CA GLY A 213 8.01 25.95 1.74
C GLY A 213 9.30 25.33 2.28
N LEU A 214 10.35 25.23 1.47
CA LEU A 214 11.66 24.74 1.90
C LEU A 214 12.29 25.62 2.99
N ALA A 215 12.02 26.92 2.98
CA ALA A 215 12.54 27.86 3.96
C ALA A 215 12.04 27.55 5.41
N ALA A 216 10.86 26.97 5.54
CA ALA A 216 10.33 26.51 6.83
C ALA A 216 10.66 25.03 7.09
N TRP A 217 10.58 24.19 6.04
CA TRP A 217 10.73 22.74 6.16
C TRP A 217 12.15 22.31 6.54
N ILE A 218 13.19 22.89 5.91
CA ILE A 218 14.59 22.52 6.21
C ILE A 218 14.97 22.86 7.66
N PRO A 219 14.73 24.07 8.19
CA PRO A 219 14.98 24.37 9.60
C PRO A 219 14.18 23.48 10.56
N PHE A 220 12.93 23.14 10.23
CA PHE A 220 12.10 22.23 11.02
C PHE A 220 12.73 20.83 11.14
N THR A 221 13.14 20.23 10.01
CA THR A 221 13.78 18.91 10.02
C THR A 221 15.15 18.91 10.69
N LEU A 222 15.93 19.99 10.55
CA LEU A 222 17.18 20.19 11.29
C LEU A 222 16.92 20.27 12.80
N GLY A 223 15.86 20.96 13.22
CA GLY A 223 15.44 21.03 14.63
C GLY A 223 15.09 19.67 15.20
N ILE A 224 14.36 18.82 14.43
CA ILE A 224 14.06 17.45 14.80
C ILE A 224 15.38 16.63 14.91
N ALA A 225 16.25 16.69 13.91
CA ALA A 225 17.52 15.97 13.92
C ALA A 225 18.39 16.34 15.12
N TYR A 226 18.47 17.63 15.44
CA TYR A 226 19.24 18.13 16.60
C TYR A 226 18.73 17.58 17.93
N ARG A 227 17.41 17.39 18.07
CA ARG A 227 16.77 16.92 19.29
C ARG A 227 16.77 15.41 19.43
N SER A 228 16.54 14.69 18.33
CA SER A 228 16.23 13.26 18.36
C SER A 228 17.42 12.34 17.99
N LEU A 229 18.41 12.84 17.26
CA LEU A 229 19.54 12.01 16.82
C LEU A 229 20.78 12.15 17.72
N PRO A 230 21.53 11.06 18.01
CA PRO A 230 22.85 11.14 18.57
C PRO A 230 23.81 11.79 17.56
N TRP A 231 25.00 12.18 18.00
CA TRP A 231 26.04 12.81 17.14
C TRP A 231 25.54 14.04 16.38
N LYS A 232 25.04 15.02 17.11
CA LYS A 232 24.33 16.21 16.60
C LYS A 232 24.95 16.83 15.35
N LYS A 233 26.27 17.04 15.32
CA LYS A 233 26.96 17.64 14.16
C LYS A 233 26.83 16.77 12.91
N VAL A 234 27.10 15.46 13.02
CA VAL A 234 27.00 14.52 11.90
C VAL A 234 25.55 14.40 11.42
N ALA A 235 24.59 14.31 12.35
CA ALA A 235 23.17 14.25 12.04
C ALA A 235 22.69 15.48 11.27
N LEU A 236 23.03 16.68 11.74
CA LEU A 236 22.70 17.93 11.07
C LEU A 236 23.30 18.01 9.68
N THR A 237 24.60 17.69 9.53
CA THR A 237 25.28 17.71 8.22
C THR A 237 24.62 16.72 7.26
N LEU A 238 24.30 15.51 7.73
CA LEU A 238 23.71 14.46 6.90
C LEU A 238 22.27 14.84 6.48
N VAL A 239 21.44 15.31 7.41
CA VAL A 239 20.07 15.76 7.09
C VAL A 239 20.13 16.94 6.12
N LEU A 240 20.98 17.93 6.36
CA LEU A 240 21.13 19.08 5.46
C LEU A 240 21.61 18.62 4.06
N ALA A 241 22.60 17.73 3.98
CA ALA A 241 23.11 17.21 2.71
C ALA A 241 22.00 16.47 1.93
N VAL A 242 21.24 15.60 2.60
CA VAL A 242 20.14 14.84 1.98
C VAL A 242 19.02 15.77 1.52
N GLN A 243 18.62 16.74 2.34
CA GLN A 243 17.60 17.73 1.97
C GLN A 243 18.06 18.60 0.79
N SER A 244 19.30 19.10 0.83
CA SER A 244 19.85 19.90 -0.25
C SER A 244 19.96 19.09 -1.56
N ALA A 245 20.42 17.82 -1.47
CA ALA A 245 20.46 16.94 -2.62
C ALA A 245 19.04 16.71 -3.20
N ALA A 246 18.05 16.42 -2.35
CA ALA A 246 16.67 16.26 -2.79
C ALA A 246 16.13 17.54 -3.47
N ALA A 247 16.37 18.71 -2.87
CA ALA A 247 15.90 19.98 -3.42
C ALA A 247 16.55 20.34 -4.76
N LEU A 248 17.83 20.05 -4.94
CA LEU A 248 18.58 20.35 -6.16
C LEU A 248 18.32 19.32 -7.27
N VAL A 249 18.23 18.04 -6.90
CA VAL A 249 18.06 16.95 -7.88
C VAL A 249 16.64 16.89 -8.42
N THR A 250 15.64 17.23 -7.61
CA THR A 250 14.22 17.14 -8.03
C THR A 250 13.88 17.95 -9.27
N PRO A 251 14.23 19.23 -9.42
CA PRO A 251 13.95 19.99 -10.65
C PRO A 251 14.63 19.40 -11.88
N TRP A 252 15.84 18.89 -11.70
CA TRP A 252 16.57 18.22 -12.78
C TRP A 252 15.91 16.90 -13.18
N LEU A 253 15.53 16.07 -12.20
CA LEU A 253 14.78 14.82 -12.45
C LEU A 253 13.43 15.10 -13.11
N TRP A 254 12.74 16.15 -12.69
CA TRP A 254 11.49 16.57 -13.32
C TRP A 254 11.69 16.94 -14.79
N ALA A 255 12.74 17.68 -15.09
CA ALA A 255 13.01 18.13 -16.45
C ALA A 255 13.59 17.03 -17.37
N ASN A 256 14.43 16.13 -16.83
CA ASN A 256 15.25 15.22 -17.64
C ASN A 256 15.11 13.74 -17.27
N GLY A 257 14.62 13.42 -16.08
CA GLY A 257 14.61 12.05 -15.55
C GLY A 257 13.27 11.36 -15.69
N LEU A 258 12.17 12.09 -15.73
CA LEU A 258 10.82 11.51 -15.88
C LEU A 258 10.43 11.47 -17.35
N GLN A 259 9.86 10.36 -17.76
CA GLN A 259 9.24 10.24 -19.09
C GLN A 259 7.91 11.01 -19.12
N ASP A 260 7.47 11.44 -20.31
CA ASP A 260 6.29 12.28 -20.46
C ASP A 260 5.04 11.65 -19.80
N TYR A 261 4.81 10.35 -20.00
CA TYR A 261 3.68 9.64 -19.38
C TYR A 261 3.74 9.62 -17.84
N GLN A 262 4.93 9.72 -17.23
CA GLN A 262 5.07 9.75 -15.75
C GLN A 262 4.76 11.15 -15.22
N ARG A 263 5.17 12.20 -15.95
CA ARG A 263 4.80 13.59 -15.63
C ARG A 263 3.31 13.80 -15.79
N ASP A 264 2.75 13.29 -16.89
CA ASP A 264 1.31 13.42 -17.17
C ASP A 264 0.48 12.78 -16.07
N ARG A 265 0.85 11.60 -15.58
CA ARG A 265 0.16 10.97 -14.44
C ARG A 265 0.19 11.82 -13.18
N LEU A 266 1.31 12.46 -12.86
CA LEU A 266 1.41 13.33 -11.69
C LEU A 266 0.62 14.64 -11.88
N VAL A 267 0.68 15.23 -13.07
CA VAL A 267 -0.03 16.46 -13.40
C VAL A 267 -1.54 16.22 -13.47
N LEU A 268 -1.97 15.12 -14.10
CA LEU A 268 -3.39 14.76 -14.25
C LEU A 268 -4.01 14.29 -12.95
N PHE A 269 -3.22 13.74 -12.03
CA PHE A 269 -3.68 13.45 -10.67
C PHE A 269 -4.03 14.73 -9.90
N LEU A 270 -3.29 15.83 -10.14
CA LEU A 270 -3.56 17.14 -9.51
C LEU A 270 -4.63 17.95 -10.26
N ASP A 271 -4.72 17.78 -11.57
CA ASP A 271 -5.65 18.51 -12.41
C ASP A 271 -6.03 17.68 -13.65
N PRO A 272 -7.07 16.82 -13.53
CA PRO A 272 -7.51 15.95 -14.62
C PRO A 272 -8.12 16.71 -15.79
N THR A 273 -8.46 17.98 -15.62
CA THR A 273 -9.06 18.80 -16.68
C THR A 273 -8.05 19.24 -17.76
N LYS A 274 -6.75 19.04 -17.52
CA LYS A 274 -5.70 19.40 -18.51
C LYS A 274 -5.70 18.51 -19.74
N ASP A 275 -6.15 17.25 -19.60
CA ASP A 275 -6.30 16.33 -20.74
C ASP A 275 -7.59 15.49 -20.58
N PRO A 276 -8.75 16.10 -20.83
CA PRO A 276 -10.05 15.46 -20.59
C PRO A 276 -10.39 14.33 -21.56
N LEU A 277 -9.69 14.23 -22.69
CA LEU A 277 -9.91 13.18 -23.69
C LEU A 277 -8.81 12.10 -23.69
N GLY A 278 -7.71 12.33 -23.00
CA GLY A 278 -6.61 11.38 -22.83
C GLY A 278 -6.51 10.85 -21.40
N GLY A 279 -5.41 11.16 -20.72
CA GLY A 279 -5.11 10.61 -19.39
C GLY A 279 -6.09 10.99 -18.30
N GLY A 280 -6.78 12.14 -18.38
CA GLY A 280 -7.81 12.58 -17.45
C GLY A 280 -9.19 11.95 -17.70
N TYR A 281 -9.41 11.33 -18.87
CA TYR A 281 -10.72 10.77 -19.27
C TYR A 281 -11.27 9.78 -18.24
N HIS A 282 -10.45 8.84 -17.81
CA HIS A 282 -10.85 7.77 -16.85
C HIS A 282 -11.38 8.36 -15.53
N LEU A 283 -10.67 9.35 -15.01
CA LEU A 283 -11.03 9.99 -13.75
C LEU A 283 -12.29 10.83 -13.86
N LEU A 284 -12.42 11.62 -14.95
CA LEU A 284 -13.62 12.41 -15.21
C LEU A 284 -14.85 11.52 -15.38
N GLN A 285 -14.75 10.43 -16.16
CA GLN A 285 -15.86 9.50 -16.31
C GLN A 285 -16.18 8.75 -15.01
N SER A 286 -15.17 8.43 -14.20
CA SER A 286 -15.35 7.83 -12.88
C SER A 286 -16.14 8.75 -11.94
N THR A 287 -15.78 10.04 -11.87
CA THR A 287 -16.50 11.00 -11.03
C THR A 287 -17.93 11.25 -11.50
N VAL A 288 -18.17 11.29 -12.82
CA VAL A 288 -19.53 11.36 -13.39
C VAL A 288 -20.32 10.10 -13.03
N GLY A 289 -19.72 8.90 -13.13
CA GLY A 289 -20.35 7.65 -12.76
C GLY A 289 -20.79 7.62 -11.30
N ILE A 290 -19.88 7.96 -10.37
CA ILE A 290 -20.20 8.06 -8.94
C ILE A 290 -21.30 9.08 -8.69
N GLY A 291 -21.22 10.27 -9.33
CA GLY A 291 -22.21 11.34 -9.17
C GLY A 291 -23.60 10.96 -9.69
N SER A 292 -23.69 10.17 -10.78
CA SER A 292 -24.96 9.73 -11.36
C SER A 292 -25.75 8.78 -10.46
N GLY A 293 -25.06 8.05 -9.55
CA GLY A 293 -25.72 7.13 -8.63
C GLY A 293 -26.52 7.80 -7.49
N GLY A 294 -26.24 9.07 -7.18
CA GLY A 294 -26.93 9.78 -6.09
C GLY A 294 -26.83 9.05 -4.75
N LEU A 295 -27.91 9.09 -3.96
CA LEU A 295 -27.91 8.49 -2.61
C LEU A 295 -28.04 6.96 -2.62
N PHE A 296 -28.92 6.39 -3.44
CA PHE A 296 -29.28 4.97 -3.41
C PHE A 296 -28.85 4.18 -4.65
N GLY A 297 -28.21 4.84 -5.60
CA GLY A 297 -27.78 4.23 -6.85
C GLY A 297 -28.89 4.09 -7.90
N THR A 298 -28.49 3.72 -9.11
CA THR A 298 -29.40 3.42 -10.22
C THR A 298 -29.99 2.02 -10.10
N GLY A 299 -29.51 1.22 -9.18
CA GLY A 299 -29.86 -0.20 -8.98
C GLY A 299 -28.81 -1.15 -9.53
N LEU A 300 -28.66 -2.31 -8.87
CA LEU A 300 -27.73 -3.38 -9.30
C LEU A 300 -28.05 -3.81 -10.74
N LEU A 301 -27.03 -3.94 -11.58
CA LEU A 301 -27.15 -4.30 -12.99
C LEU A 301 -27.90 -3.25 -13.84
N GLN A 302 -28.14 -2.03 -13.34
CA GLN A 302 -28.88 -0.98 -14.04
C GLN A 302 -28.05 0.25 -14.38
N GLY A 303 -26.79 0.33 -13.91
CA GLY A 303 -25.88 1.42 -14.24
C GLY A 303 -25.70 1.61 -15.75
N GLN A 304 -25.99 2.80 -16.27
CA GLN A 304 -25.92 3.08 -17.71
C GLN A 304 -24.46 3.25 -18.14
N LEU A 305 -23.66 4.00 -17.38
CA LEU A 305 -22.23 4.20 -17.67
C LEU A 305 -21.47 2.89 -17.52
N THR A 306 -21.85 2.08 -16.52
CA THR A 306 -21.35 0.73 -16.32
C THR A 306 -21.62 -0.18 -17.52
N LYS A 307 -22.86 -0.18 -18.05
CA LYS A 307 -23.25 -0.99 -19.21
C LYS A 307 -22.59 -0.54 -20.51
N LEU A 308 -22.49 0.76 -20.73
CA LEU A 308 -21.97 1.36 -21.95
C LEU A 308 -20.42 1.43 -21.97
N ARG A 309 -19.76 1.04 -20.88
CA ARG A 309 -18.29 1.01 -20.73
C ARG A 309 -17.63 2.36 -21.01
N PHE A 310 -18.23 3.41 -20.54
CA PHE A 310 -17.60 4.73 -20.62
C PHE A 310 -16.30 4.81 -19.80
N ILE A 311 -16.17 3.94 -18.78
CA ILE A 311 -14.97 3.88 -17.94
C ILE A 311 -14.17 2.65 -18.35
N PRO A 312 -12.98 2.79 -18.97
CA PRO A 312 -12.07 1.67 -19.20
C PRO A 312 -11.60 1.04 -17.87
N GLU A 313 -11.24 -0.26 -17.90
CA GLU A 313 -10.79 -1.01 -16.72
C GLU A 313 -11.74 -0.91 -15.50
N GLN A 314 -13.06 -0.78 -15.77
CA GLN A 314 -14.08 -0.61 -14.75
C GLN A 314 -14.26 -1.83 -13.83
N HIS A 315 -13.94 -3.02 -14.33
CA HIS A 315 -14.01 -4.28 -13.58
C HIS A 315 -12.82 -4.52 -12.64
N THR A 316 -11.77 -3.71 -12.73
CA THR A 316 -10.53 -3.78 -11.93
C THR A 316 -10.27 -2.49 -11.17
N ASP A 317 -9.64 -1.53 -11.81
CA ASP A 317 -9.11 -0.32 -11.17
C ASP A 317 -10.21 0.68 -10.78
N PHE A 318 -11.29 0.73 -11.55
CA PHE A 318 -12.41 1.65 -11.35
C PHE A 318 -13.70 0.98 -10.84
N ILE A 319 -13.58 -0.18 -10.16
CA ILE A 319 -14.75 -0.90 -9.63
C ILE A 319 -15.54 -0.07 -8.59
N PHE A 320 -14.85 0.82 -7.87
CA PHE A 320 -15.49 1.72 -6.91
C PHE A 320 -16.41 2.74 -7.60
N SER A 321 -16.14 3.09 -8.86
CA SER A 321 -17.02 3.93 -9.68
C SER A 321 -18.31 3.19 -10.04
N ALA A 322 -18.21 1.92 -10.45
CA ALA A 322 -19.39 1.08 -10.70
C ALA A 322 -20.22 0.88 -9.43
N LEU A 323 -19.57 0.71 -8.28
CA LEU A 323 -20.22 0.66 -6.97
C LEU A 323 -21.01 1.95 -6.69
N GLY A 324 -20.38 3.12 -6.97
CA GLY A 324 -21.01 4.43 -6.76
C GLY A 324 -22.20 4.66 -7.68
N GLU A 325 -22.12 4.26 -8.95
CA GLU A 325 -23.25 4.37 -9.88
C GLU A 325 -24.41 3.45 -9.49
N GLU A 326 -24.13 2.16 -9.22
CA GLU A 326 -25.20 1.17 -9.02
C GLU A 326 -25.80 1.14 -7.61
N LEU A 327 -24.97 1.34 -6.56
CA LEU A 327 -25.42 1.30 -5.16
C LEU A 327 -25.44 2.68 -4.49
N GLY A 328 -24.99 3.72 -5.19
CA GLY A 328 -25.00 5.09 -4.72
C GLY A 328 -24.09 5.36 -3.53
N PHE A 329 -24.31 6.49 -2.90
CA PHE A 329 -23.54 6.92 -1.72
C PHE A 329 -23.65 5.93 -0.55
N VAL A 330 -24.85 5.36 -0.32
CA VAL A 330 -25.05 4.38 0.76
C VAL A 330 -24.20 3.13 0.53
N GLY A 331 -24.14 2.61 -0.70
CA GLY A 331 -23.32 1.45 -1.04
C GLY A 331 -21.82 1.72 -0.85
N THR A 332 -21.34 2.89 -1.31
CA THR A 332 -19.92 3.29 -1.17
C THR A 332 -19.54 3.45 0.30
N ILE A 333 -20.35 4.10 1.12
CA ILE A 333 -20.11 4.25 2.56
C ILE A 333 -20.09 2.89 3.27
N LEU A 334 -20.99 1.97 2.94
CA LEU A 334 -20.99 0.63 3.55
C LEU A 334 -19.69 -0.13 3.27
N VAL A 335 -19.16 -0.04 2.06
CA VAL A 335 -17.86 -0.65 1.71
C VAL A 335 -16.72 0.03 2.47
N VAL A 336 -16.68 1.36 2.55
CA VAL A 336 -15.66 2.10 3.32
C VAL A 336 -15.72 1.74 4.81
N VAL A 337 -16.90 1.69 5.40
CA VAL A 337 -17.12 1.27 6.79
C VAL A 337 -16.68 -0.19 6.99
N GLY A 338 -16.98 -1.06 6.03
CA GLY A 338 -16.52 -2.45 6.05
C GLY A 338 -14.97 -2.54 6.12
N PHE A 339 -14.26 -1.79 5.27
CA PHE A 339 -12.79 -1.71 5.34
C PHE A 339 -12.32 -1.13 6.67
N ALA A 340 -12.96 -0.07 7.19
CA ALA A 340 -12.60 0.51 8.48
C ALA A 340 -12.78 -0.48 9.62
N LEU A 341 -13.86 -1.27 9.63
CA LEU A 341 -14.09 -2.33 10.60
C LEU A 341 -13.03 -3.44 10.51
N LEU A 342 -12.68 -3.86 9.29
CA LEU A 342 -11.63 -4.83 9.05
C LEU A 342 -10.29 -4.35 9.58
N MET A 343 -9.89 -3.11 9.24
CA MET A 343 -8.65 -2.49 9.72
C MET A 343 -8.65 -2.35 11.24
N GLY A 344 -9.72 -1.84 11.84
CA GLY A 344 -9.87 -1.74 13.29
C GLY A 344 -9.72 -3.10 13.98
N ARG A 345 -10.27 -4.17 13.36
CA ARG A 345 -10.13 -5.52 13.89
C ARG A 345 -8.71 -6.05 13.75
N MET A 346 -8.04 -5.82 12.64
CA MET A 346 -6.63 -6.19 12.45
C MET A 346 -5.72 -5.49 13.46
N LEU A 347 -5.93 -4.20 13.73
CA LEU A 347 -5.19 -3.46 14.76
C LEU A 347 -5.40 -4.06 16.16
N GLN A 348 -6.64 -4.45 16.50
CA GLN A 348 -6.92 -5.13 17.78
C GLN A 348 -6.21 -6.49 17.88
N VAL A 349 -6.17 -7.26 16.76
CA VAL A 349 -5.47 -8.55 16.70
C VAL A 349 -3.96 -8.34 16.84
N ALA A 350 -3.39 -7.35 16.15
CA ALA A 350 -1.98 -6.99 16.28
C ALA A 350 -1.60 -6.62 17.72
N GLY A 351 -2.42 -5.78 18.38
CA GLY A 351 -2.19 -5.40 19.78
C GLY A 351 -2.31 -6.55 20.77
N LYS A 352 -3.02 -7.65 20.42
CA LYS A 352 -3.22 -8.85 21.25
C LYS A 352 -2.35 -10.03 20.83
N ALA A 353 -1.49 -9.88 19.83
CA ALA A 353 -0.63 -10.93 19.32
C ALA A 353 0.32 -11.47 20.40
N ARG A 354 0.67 -12.75 20.31
CA ARG A 354 1.52 -13.42 21.30
C ARG A 354 2.99 -13.02 21.18
N THR A 355 3.44 -12.73 19.97
CA THR A 355 4.82 -12.36 19.67
C THR A 355 4.85 -11.07 18.87
N ASP A 356 5.97 -10.36 18.92
CA ASP A 356 6.18 -9.14 18.14
C ASP A 356 6.20 -9.44 16.66
N PHE A 357 6.74 -10.60 16.28
CA PHE A 357 6.70 -11.09 14.91
C PHE A 357 5.26 -11.20 14.38
N GLU A 358 4.36 -11.87 15.11
CA GLU A 358 2.96 -12.00 14.70
C GLU A 358 2.26 -10.65 14.63
N SER A 359 2.51 -9.76 15.60
CA SER A 359 1.97 -8.40 15.62
C SER A 359 2.42 -7.60 14.39
N LEU A 360 3.71 -7.61 14.08
CA LEU A 360 4.28 -6.92 12.93
C LEU A 360 3.76 -7.47 11.59
N VAL A 361 3.57 -8.78 11.47
CA VAL A 361 2.96 -9.38 10.27
C VAL A 361 1.55 -8.87 10.05
N VAL A 362 0.71 -8.85 11.10
CA VAL A 362 -0.66 -8.35 11.00
C VAL A 362 -0.66 -6.86 10.59
N ILE A 363 0.21 -6.04 11.18
CA ILE A 363 0.35 -4.62 10.81
C ILE A 363 0.81 -4.45 9.37
N GLY A 364 1.80 -5.23 8.92
CA GLY A 364 2.24 -5.19 7.53
C GLY A 364 1.12 -5.51 6.56
N VAL A 365 0.34 -6.58 6.80
CA VAL A 365 -0.81 -6.93 5.96
C VAL A 365 -1.90 -5.85 6.02
N ALA A 366 -2.21 -5.32 7.21
CA ALA A 366 -3.16 -4.22 7.37
C ALA A 366 -2.73 -2.97 6.58
N THR A 367 -1.45 -2.60 6.67
CA THR A 367 -0.89 -1.46 5.92
C THR A 367 -1.00 -1.67 4.42
N MET A 368 -0.64 -2.86 3.93
CA MET A 368 -0.73 -3.19 2.50
C MET A 368 -2.16 -3.04 1.99
N LEU A 369 -3.13 -3.64 2.68
CA LEU A 369 -4.55 -3.55 2.31
C LEU A 369 -5.07 -2.11 2.39
N MET A 370 -4.80 -1.42 3.50
CA MET A 370 -5.27 -0.03 3.70
C MET A 370 -4.70 0.90 2.64
N PHE A 371 -3.41 0.79 2.33
CA PHE A 371 -2.79 1.63 1.32
C PHE A 371 -3.41 1.41 -0.07
N GLN A 372 -3.63 0.15 -0.46
CA GLN A 372 -4.27 -0.19 -1.73
C GLN A 372 -5.71 0.31 -1.81
N VAL A 373 -6.49 0.17 -0.74
CA VAL A 373 -7.86 0.69 -0.65
C VAL A 373 -7.89 2.21 -0.78
N VAL A 374 -7.04 2.90 -0.03
CA VAL A 374 -6.96 4.37 -0.06
C VAL A 374 -6.57 4.86 -1.45
N VAL A 375 -5.52 4.29 -2.04
CA VAL A 375 -5.08 4.68 -3.39
C VAL A 375 -6.17 4.42 -4.43
N ASN A 376 -6.84 3.26 -4.38
CA ASN A 376 -7.92 2.95 -5.33
C ASN A 376 -9.10 3.91 -5.20
N ILE A 377 -9.55 4.19 -3.97
CA ILE A 377 -10.67 5.13 -3.74
C ILE A 377 -10.27 6.54 -4.22
N PHE A 378 -9.10 7.05 -3.83
CA PHE A 378 -8.65 8.38 -4.28
C PHE A 378 -8.48 8.46 -5.80
N MET A 379 -7.99 7.40 -6.43
CA MET A 379 -7.85 7.36 -7.89
C MET A 379 -9.21 7.40 -8.61
N THR A 380 -10.29 7.00 -7.95
CA THR A 380 -11.64 7.00 -8.55
C THR A 380 -12.45 8.26 -8.24
N ILE A 381 -12.15 8.93 -7.14
CA ILE A 381 -12.89 10.15 -6.72
C ILE A 381 -12.24 11.43 -7.29
N GLY A 382 -10.92 11.45 -7.48
CA GLY A 382 -10.14 12.59 -7.94
C GLY A 382 -9.34 13.26 -6.85
#